data_9bfd058b510e1c38d9593f085c4d7cc9
#
_entry.id   9bfd058b510e1c38d9593f085c4d7cc9
#
_cell.length_a   1.000
_cell.length_b   1.000
_cell.length_c   1.000
_cell.angle_alpha   90.00
_cell.angle_beta   90.00
_cell.angle_gamma   90.00
#
_symmetry.space_group_name_H-M   'P 1'
#
loop_
_entity.id
_entity.type
_entity.pdbx_description
1 polymer ?
#
loop_
_entity_poly.entity_id
_entity_poly.type
_entity_poly.pdbx_seq_one_letter_code
_entity_poly.pdbx_strand_id
1 'polypeptide(L)'
;DRYKPYSRPEVETDGLYREIPTEDTVTIASLSWRELFTDEHLQTLIEKGLEQNTDLHIARLRVEEAEAVLKNARLSYLPSVSLSPEGGINRYDGVTAKTYNLGASASWEIDIFGKVTNAKRGAWAALNGSWAYQQAVQTQLVATIANSYYMLLMLDRQLAINNSTLVTWEKSIKILEALKQSGKSNDAAVLQARANRMALESSVLSLRQSIHETENALSTLLAMPIQAIERGTPVSYTHLRAHETLRHLV
;
A
#
# COMPACT_ATOMS: atom_id res chain seq x y z
N ASP A 1 -11.64 -26.73 32.15
CA ASP A 1 -10.96 -25.46 31.85
C ASP A 1 -11.96 -24.33 31.87
N ARG A 2 -11.81 -23.44 32.84
CA ARG A 2 -12.65 -22.26 32.96
C ARG A 2 -12.10 -21.22 32.01
N TYR A 3 -12.73 -21.03 30.87
CA TYR A 3 -12.48 -19.90 30.00
C TYR A 3 -12.69 -18.60 30.80
N LYS A 4 -11.60 -17.89 31.09
CA LYS A 4 -11.72 -16.51 31.55
C LYS A 4 -12.08 -15.66 30.30
N PRO A 5 -13.13 -14.86 30.37
CA PRO A 5 -13.45 -13.94 29.30
C PRO A 5 -12.23 -13.00 29.09
N TYR A 6 -11.85 -12.76 27.83
CA TYR A 6 -10.78 -11.82 27.50
C TYR A 6 -11.18 -10.43 28.02
N SER A 7 -10.35 -9.87 28.88
CA SER A 7 -10.41 -8.46 29.25
C SER A 7 -9.25 -7.75 28.58
N ARG A 8 -9.56 -6.67 27.87
CA ARG A 8 -8.51 -5.82 27.26
C ARG A 8 -7.64 -5.26 28.39
N PRO A 9 -6.30 -5.39 28.31
CA PRO A 9 -5.42 -4.76 29.27
C PRO A 9 -5.61 -3.24 29.23
N GLU A 10 -5.74 -2.61 30.39
CA GLU A 10 -5.68 -1.15 30.48
C GLU A 10 -4.25 -0.72 30.21
N VAL A 11 -4.08 0.02 29.13
CA VAL A 11 -2.80 0.64 28.77
C VAL A 11 -2.90 2.10 29.20
N GLU A 12 -2.06 2.53 30.14
CA GLU A 12 -1.93 3.95 30.47
C GLU A 12 -1.40 4.68 29.24
N THR A 13 -2.24 5.51 28.65
CA THR A 13 -1.91 6.34 27.49
C THR A 13 -1.59 7.79 27.90
N ASP A 14 -1.85 8.16 29.13
CA ASP A 14 -1.59 9.49 29.66
C ASP A 14 -0.08 9.74 29.75
N GLY A 15 0.38 10.81 29.13
CA GLY A 15 1.79 11.22 29.14
C GLY A 15 2.72 10.49 28.16
N LEU A 16 2.22 9.63 27.25
CA LEU A 16 3.03 8.99 26.21
C LEU A 16 3.62 9.99 25.20
N TYR A 17 2.95 11.11 24.98
CA TYR A 17 3.36 12.14 24.05
C TYR A 17 3.83 13.37 24.84
N ARG A 18 5.13 13.73 24.73
CA ARG A 18 5.66 14.98 25.28
C ARG A 18 4.99 16.15 24.54
N GLU A 19 4.37 17.09 25.31
CA GLU A 19 3.94 18.41 24.81
C GLU A 19 2.62 18.49 24.03
N ILE A 20 1.74 17.50 24.06
CA ILE A 20 0.40 17.63 23.46
C ILE A 20 -0.61 17.91 24.57
N PRO A 21 -1.31 19.08 24.56
CA PRO A 21 -2.42 19.32 25.46
C PRO A 21 -3.53 18.28 25.19
N THR A 22 -4.04 17.68 26.24
CA THR A 22 -5.02 16.56 26.20
C THR A 22 -6.40 16.97 25.64
N GLU A 23 -6.58 18.23 25.25
CA GLU A 23 -7.86 18.77 24.77
C GLU A 23 -8.07 18.70 23.26
N ASP A 24 -7.02 18.47 22.46
CA ASP A 24 -7.16 18.37 21.00
C ASP A 24 -7.24 16.90 20.55
N THR A 25 -8.48 16.39 20.42
CA THR A 25 -8.76 15.03 19.97
C THR A 25 -8.79 14.90 18.44
N VAL A 26 -8.59 15.98 17.70
CA VAL A 26 -8.57 15.94 16.22
C VAL A 26 -7.17 15.53 15.76
N THR A 27 -6.99 14.23 15.53
CA THR A 27 -5.75 13.69 14.97
C THR A 27 -5.82 13.70 13.43
N ILE A 28 -4.66 13.86 12.78
CA ILE A 28 -4.50 13.71 11.32
C ILE A 28 -5.08 12.36 10.82
N ALA A 29 -5.09 11.35 11.69
CA ALA A 29 -5.67 10.04 11.39
C ALA A 29 -7.20 10.06 11.18
N SER A 30 -7.90 11.11 11.62
CA SER A 30 -9.34 11.27 11.41
C SER A 30 -9.69 11.97 10.09
N LEU A 31 -8.71 12.58 9.40
CA LEU A 31 -8.92 13.25 8.14
C LEU A 31 -9.00 12.27 6.98
N SER A 32 -9.87 12.57 6.02
CA SER A 32 -9.89 11.85 4.75
C SER A 32 -8.59 12.11 3.99
N TRP A 33 -8.05 11.11 3.30
CA TRP A 33 -6.86 11.30 2.47
C TRP A 33 -7.04 12.40 1.41
N ARG A 34 -8.28 12.68 0.95
CA ARG A 34 -8.61 13.77 0.02
C ARG A 34 -8.45 15.15 0.67
N GLU A 35 -8.69 15.26 1.94
CA GLU A 35 -8.47 16.50 2.71
C GLU A 35 -7.00 16.72 3.03
N LEU A 36 -6.26 15.61 3.22
CA LEU A 36 -4.84 15.64 3.50
C LEU A 36 -4.00 15.97 2.25
N PHE A 37 -4.35 15.39 1.09
CA PHE A 37 -3.63 15.56 -0.17
C PHE A 37 -4.46 16.41 -1.13
N THR A 38 -4.09 17.67 -1.33
CA THR A 38 -4.80 18.65 -2.16
C THR A 38 -4.36 18.67 -3.63
N ASP A 39 -3.31 17.91 -3.98
CA ASP A 39 -2.78 17.81 -5.33
C ASP A 39 -3.67 16.90 -6.19
N GLU A 40 -4.21 17.44 -7.28
CA GLU A 40 -5.10 16.72 -8.21
C GLU A 40 -4.41 15.53 -8.89
N HIS A 41 -3.13 15.66 -9.24
CA HIS A 41 -2.37 14.55 -9.83
C HIS A 41 -2.21 13.42 -8.84
N LEU A 42 -1.85 13.74 -7.58
CA LEU A 42 -1.73 12.74 -6.52
C LEU A 42 -3.09 12.09 -6.21
N GLN A 43 -4.16 12.86 -6.13
CA GLN A 43 -5.51 12.32 -5.92
C GLN A 43 -5.90 11.34 -7.01
N THR A 44 -5.64 11.67 -8.27
CA THR A 44 -5.91 10.78 -9.41
C THR A 44 -5.12 9.46 -9.32
N LEU A 45 -3.85 9.53 -8.91
CA LEU A 45 -3.02 8.33 -8.71
C LEU A 45 -3.53 7.47 -7.55
N ILE A 46 -3.94 8.08 -6.44
CA ILE A 46 -4.51 7.36 -5.30
C ILE A 46 -5.82 6.67 -5.71
N GLU A 47 -6.71 7.34 -6.44
CA GLU A 47 -7.96 6.77 -6.92
C GLU A 47 -7.72 5.56 -7.82
N LYS A 48 -6.80 5.67 -8.79
CA LYS A 48 -6.38 4.53 -9.62
C LYS A 48 -5.82 3.37 -8.79
N GLY A 49 -4.98 3.67 -7.81
CA GLY A 49 -4.44 2.66 -6.92
C GLY A 49 -5.52 1.94 -6.11
N LEU A 50 -6.47 2.69 -5.56
CA LEU A 50 -7.60 2.12 -4.81
C LEU A 50 -8.54 1.26 -5.67
N GLU A 51 -8.60 1.53 -6.97
CA GLU A 51 -9.40 0.77 -7.92
C GLU A 51 -8.68 -0.47 -8.46
N GLN A 52 -7.40 -0.34 -8.82
CA GLN A 52 -6.69 -1.32 -9.64
C GLN A 52 -5.63 -2.13 -8.89
N ASN A 53 -5.23 -1.72 -7.68
CA ASN A 53 -4.16 -2.39 -6.96
C ASN A 53 -4.51 -3.84 -6.63
N THR A 54 -3.63 -4.77 -6.99
CA THR A 54 -3.83 -6.21 -6.84
C THR A 54 -3.89 -6.63 -5.37
N ASP A 55 -3.05 -6.05 -4.50
CA ASP A 55 -3.02 -6.44 -3.08
C ASP A 55 -4.31 -6.01 -2.36
N LEU A 56 -4.84 -4.83 -2.71
CA LEU A 56 -6.12 -4.37 -2.18
C LEU A 56 -7.27 -5.24 -2.70
N HIS A 57 -7.20 -5.69 -3.96
CA HIS A 57 -8.18 -6.62 -4.50
C HIS A 57 -8.14 -7.96 -3.77
N ILE A 58 -6.95 -8.51 -3.51
CA ILE A 58 -6.79 -9.73 -2.70
C ILE A 58 -7.36 -9.53 -1.29
N ALA A 59 -7.12 -8.37 -0.67
CA ALA A 59 -7.66 -8.08 0.66
C ALA A 59 -9.21 -8.05 0.66
N ARG A 60 -9.84 -7.54 -0.41
CA ARG A 60 -11.31 -7.57 -0.58
C ARG A 60 -11.82 -9.01 -0.72
N LEU A 61 -11.17 -9.83 -1.56
CA LEU A 61 -11.54 -11.24 -1.72
C LEU A 61 -11.42 -12.04 -0.41
N ARG A 62 -10.44 -11.72 0.45
CA ARG A 62 -10.34 -12.33 1.78
C ARG A 62 -11.50 -11.96 2.71
N VAL A 63 -12.05 -10.77 2.57
CA VAL A 63 -13.27 -10.38 3.29
C VAL A 63 -14.44 -11.21 2.79
N GLU A 64 -14.64 -11.34 1.48
CA GLU A 64 -15.70 -12.16 0.90
C GLU A 64 -15.60 -13.64 1.31
N GLU A 65 -14.37 -14.18 1.35
CA GLU A 65 -14.11 -15.52 1.87
C GLU A 65 -14.53 -15.65 3.34
N ALA A 66 -14.14 -14.69 4.19
CA ALA A 66 -14.51 -14.70 5.61
C ALA A 66 -16.04 -14.56 5.82
N GLU A 67 -16.73 -13.79 4.97
CA GLU A 67 -18.19 -13.70 4.96
C GLU A 67 -18.84 -15.04 4.59
N ALA A 68 -18.30 -15.73 3.60
CA ALA A 68 -18.77 -17.06 3.21
C ALA A 68 -18.55 -18.08 4.34
N VAL A 69 -17.39 -18.04 5.02
CA VAL A 69 -17.11 -18.89 6.19
C VAL A 69 -18.09 -18.60 7.33
N LEU A 70 -18.37 -17.34 7.62
CA LEU A 70 -19.38 -16.97 8.63
C LEU A 70 -20.77 -17.45 8.24
N LYS A 71 -21.14 -17.32 6.96
CA LYS A 71 -22.43 -17.84 6.45
C LYS A 71 -22.52 -19.35 6.65
N ASN A 72 -21.46 -20.09 6.33
CA ASN A 72 -21.39 -21.53 6.55
C ASN A 72 -21.51 -21.89 8.04
N ALA A 73 -20.83 -21.17 8.93
CA ALA A 73 -20.94 -21.36 10.38
C ALA A 73 -22.37 -21.07 10.91
N ARG A 74 -23.11 -20.15 10.29
CA ARG A 74 -24.52 -19.90 10.58
C ARG A 74 -25.42 -21.05 10.09
N LEU A 75 -25.14 -21.60 8.93
CA LEU A 75 -25.89 -22.72 8.36
C LEU A 75 -25.68 -24.02 9.14
N SER A 76 -24.60 -24.15 9.89
CA SER A 76 -24.35 -25.33 10.75
C SER A 76 -25.34 -25.51 11.89
N TYR A 77 -26.21 -24.52 12.16
CA TYR A 77 -27.37 -24.69 13.07
C TYR A 77 -28.53 -25.45 12.44
N LEU A 78 -28.54 -25.61 11.11
CA LEU A 78 -29.60 -26.31 10.38
C LEU A 78 -29.22 -27.78 10.20
N PRO A 79 -30.20 -28.69 10.10
CA PRO A 79 -29.91 -30.08 9.74
C PRO A 79 -29.34 -30.16 8.33
N SER A 80 -28.33 -31.02 8.15
CA SER A 80 -27.80 -31.37 6.84
C SER A 80 -28.67 -32.49 6.24
N VAL A 81 -29.02 -32.32 4.97
CA VAL A 81 -29.74 -33.32 4.19
C VAL A 81 -28.87 -33.74 3.02
N SER A 82 -28.65 -35.05 2.88
CA SER A 82 -27.89 -35.58 1.75
C SER A 82 -28.74 -36.60 0.98
N LEU A 83 -28.62 -36.57 -0.33
CA LEU A 83 -29.22 -37.49 -1.26
C LEU A 83 -28.10 -38.25 -1.99
N SER A 84 -28.09 -39.57 -1.88
CA SER A 84 -27.04 -40.42 -2.42
C SER A 84 -27.64 -41.39 -3.46
N PRO A 85 -27.72 -41.02 -4.74
CA PRO A 85 -28.05 -41.93 -5.80
C PRO A 85 -26.83 -42.82 -6.11
N GLU A 86 -27.02 -44.13 -6.06
CA GLU A 86 -26.01 -45.13 -6.42
C GLU A 86 -26.52 -46.01 -7.54
N GLY A 87 -25.67 -46.30 -8.53
CA GLY A 87 -25.94 -47.23 -9.62
C GLY A 87 -24.76 -48.18 -9.81
N GLY A 88 -25.05 -49.47 -9.90
CA GLY A 88 -24.07 -50.52 -10.16
C GLY A 88 -24.46 -51.39 -11.36
N ILE A 89 -23.49 -51.78 -12.15
CA ILE A 89 -23.64 -52.77 -13.22
C ILE A 89 -22.64 -53.87 -12.93
N ASN A 90 -23.16 -55.06 -12.61
CA ASN A 90 -22.36 -56.24 -12.40
C ASN A 90 -22.63 -57.25 -13.56
N ARG A 91 -21.55 -57.75 -14.15
CA ARG A 91 -21.64 -58.82 -15.17
C ARG A 91 -20.89 -60.04 -14.67
N TYR A 92 -21.63 -61.13 -14.51
CA TYR A 92 -21.06 -62.39 -14.11
C TYR A 92 -21.69 -63.49 -14.98
N ASP A 93 -20.87 -64.36 -15.55
CA ASP A 93 -21.29 -65.53 -16.41
C ASP A 93 -22.28 -65.13 -17.50
N GLY A 94 -22.02 -64.02 -18.20
CA GLY A 94 -22.88 -63.57 -19.31
C GLY A 94 -24.17 -62.87 -18.90
N VAL A 95 -24.49 -62.82 -17.59
CA VAL A 95 -25.66 -62.11 -17.05
C VAL A 95 -25.25 -60.74 -16.55
N THR A 96 -25.96 -59.71 -16.99
CA THR A 96 -25.79 -58.35 -16.56
C THR A 96 -26.86 -57.99 -15.52
N ALA A 97 -26.46 -57.75 -14.27
CA ALA A 97 -27.35 -57.23 -13.22
C ALA A 97 -27.13 -55.74 -13.10
N LYS A 98 -28.21 -54.96 -13.11
CA LYS A 98 -28.22 -53.51 -12.87
C LYS A 98 -28.89 -53.27 -11.50
N THR A 99 -28.20 -52.58 -10.63
CA THR A 99 -28.75 -52.17 -9.33
C THR A 99 -28.83 -50.65 -9.25
N TYR A 100 -29.96 -50.17 -8.75
CA TYR A 100 -30.17 -48.76 -8.49
C TYR A 100 -30.59 -48.60 -7.03
N ASN A 101 -29.89 -47.72 -6.31
CA ASN A 101 -30.19 -47.39 -4.93
C ASN A 101 -30.32 -45.89 -4.82
N LEU A 102 -31.35 -45.42 -4.14
CA LEU A 102 -31.56 -44.02 -3.81
C LEU A 102 -31.69 -43.92 -2.30
N GLY A 103 -30.63 -43.40 -1.66
CA GLY A 103 -30.60 -43.14 -0.24
C GLY A 103 -30.83 -41.65 0.06
N ALA A 104 -31.65 -41.37 1.05
CA ALA A 104 -31.76 -40.03 1.63
C ALA A 104 -31.40 -40.11 3.13
N SER A 105 -30.55 -39.19 3.60
CA SER A 105 -30.22 -39.11 5.02
C SER A 105 -30.29 -37.67 5.50
N ALA A 106 -30.72 -37.48 6.76
CA ALA A 106 -30.72 -36.19 7.45
C ALA A 106 -29.95 -36.34 8.76
N SER A 107 -29.07 -35.43 9.04
CA SER A 107 -28.34 -35.35 10.32
C SER A 107 -28.39 -33.95 10.89
N TRP A 108 -28.54 -33.85 12.21
CA TRP A 108 -28.60 -32.59 12.92
C TRP A 108 -27.77 -32.64 14.19
N GLU A 109 -26.81 -31.70 14.29
CA GLU A 109 -25.97 -31.54 15.49
C GLU A 109 -26.58 -30.47 16.40
N ILE A 110 -27.15 -30.91 17.54
CA ILE A 110 -27.71 -30.02 18.53
C ILE A 110 -26.58 -29.42 19.37
N ASP A 111 -26.52 -28.09 19.48
CA ASP A 111 -25.40 -27.34 20.10
C ASP A 111 -25.51 -27.28 21.63
N ILE A 112 -25.51 -28.42 22.31
CA ILE A 112 -25.65 -28.51 23.78
C ILE A 112 -24.43 -27.90 24.48
N PHE A 113 -23.24 -28.06 23.93
CA PHE A 113 -21.98 -27.61 24.54
C PHE A 113 -21.40 -26.34 23.91
N GLY A 114 -22.15 -25.65 23.06
CA GLY A 114 -21.74 -24.39 22.45
C GLY A 114 -20.67 -24.52 21.37
N LYS A 115 -20.45 -25.70 20.77
CA LYS A 115 -19.47 -25.95 19.69
C LYS A 115 -19.78 -25.08 18.47
N VAL A 116 -21.01 -25.13 17.98
CA VAL A 116 -21.48 -24.37 16.82
C VAL A 116 -21.51 -22.86 17.12
N THR A 117 -21.95 -22.52 18.32
CA THR A 117 -21.99 -21.13 18.82
C THR A 117 -20.59 -20.53 18.86
N ASN A 118 -19.62 -21.25 19.40
CA ASN A 118 -18.22 -20.77 19.44
C ASN A 118 -17.56 -20.74 18.06
N ALA A 119 -17.86 -21.69 17.18
CA ALA A 119 -17.40 -21.66 15.78
C ALA A 119 -17.93 -20.42 15.04
N LYS A 120 -19.21 -20.08 15.20
CA LYS A 120 -19.80 -18.84 14.65
C LYS A 120 -19.15 -17.58 15.21
N ARG A 121 -18.89 -17.53 16.54
CA ARG A 121 -18.19 -16.39 17.17
C ARG A 121 -16.77 -16.24 16.63
N GLY A 122 -16.05 -17.35 16.45
CA GLY A 122 -14.72 -17.38 15.86
C GLY A 122 -14.74 -16.87 14.40
N ALA A 123 -15.67 -17.34 13.59
CA ALA A 123 -15.84 -16.90 12.21
C ALA A 123 -16.18 -15.40 12.12
N TRP A 124 -17.02 -14.89 13.03
CA TRP A 124 -17.33 -13.47 13.09
C TRP A 124 -16.12 -12.62 13.50
N ALA A 125 -15.32 -13.09 14.46
CA ALA A 125 -14.09 -12.41 14.85
C ALA A 125 -13.05 -12.41 13.69
N ALA A 126 -12.96 -13.51 12.93
CA ALA A 126 -12.12 -13.61 11.74
C ALA A 126 -12.54 -12.62 10.64
N LEU A 127 -13.85 -12.46 10.41
CA LEU A 127 -14.39 -11.47 9.48
C LEU A 127 -14.03 -10.04 9.89
N ASN A 128 -14.18 -9.69 11.16
CA ASN A 128 -13.75 -8.39 11.68
C ASN A 128 -12.24 -8.16 11.48
N GLY A 129 -11.43 -9.20 11.70
CA GLY A 129 -10.01 -9.18 11.42
C GLY A 129 -9.68 -8.93 9.93
N SER A 130 -10.46 -9.54 9.02
CA SER A 130 -10.31 -9.35 7.57
C SER A 130 -10.64 -7.91 7.14
N TRP A 131 -11.67 -7.30 7.71
CA TRP A 131 -11.99 -5.89 7.46
C TRP A 131 -10.90 -4.94 7.96
N ALA A 132 -10.40 -5.17 9.17
CA ALA A 132 -9.28 -4.38 9.71
C ALA A 132 -8.03 -4.53 8.85
N TYR A 133 -7.74 -5.74 8.35
CA TYR A 133 -6.62 -5.99 7.43
C TYR A 133 -6.81 -5.26 6.10
N GLN A 134 -7.99 -5.32 5.49
CA GLN A 134 -8.31 -4.57 4.27
C GLN A 134 -8.07 -3.07 4.46
N GLN A 135 -8.53 -2.50 5.58
CA GLN A 135 -8.31 -1.10 5.91
C GLN A 135 -6.82 -0.76 6.07
N ALA A 136 -6.05 -1.64 6.70
CA ALA A 136 -4.60 -1.47 6.84
C ALA A 136 -3.88 -1.47 5.47
N VAL A 137 -4.24 -2.42 4.58
CA VAL A 137 -3.71 -2.49 3.21
C VAL A 137 -4.06 -1.22 2.43
N GLN A 138 -5.30 -0.75 2.53
CA GLN A 138 -5.74 0.50 1.88
C GLN A 138 -4.93 1.71 2.37
N THR A 139 -4.74 1.85 3.67
CA THR A 139 -3.97 2.94 4.26
C THR A 139 -2.51 2.90 3.82
N GLN A 140 -1.91 1.70 3.84
CA GLN A 140 -0.53 1.50 3.39
C GLN A 140 -0.37 1.84 1.90
N LEU A 141 -1.33 1.45 1.07
CA LEU A 141 -1.33 1.76 -0.36
C LEU A 141 -1.33 3.27 -0.61
N VAL A 142 -2.25 4.00 0.04
CA VAL A 142 -2.33 5.46 -0.06
C VAL A 142 -1.01 6.13 0.37
N ALA A 143 -0.44 5.69 1.50
CA ALA A 143 0.83 6.21 1.99
C ALA A 143 1.99 5.93 1.02
N THR A 144 2.04 4.73 0.42
CA THR A 144 3.10 4.35 -0.52
C THR A 144 3.00 5.15 -1.81
N ILE A 145 1.79 5.35 -2.35
CA ILE A 145 1.58 6.18 -3.55
C ILE A 145 2.01 7.63 -3.26
N ALA A 146 1.59 8.20 -2.14
CA ALA A 146 1.95 9.56 -1.77
C ALA A 146 3.47 9.72 -1.59
N ASN A 147 4.13 8.80 -0.90
CA ASN A 147 5.58 8.83 -0.72
C ASN A 147 6.32 8.74 -2.06
N SER A 148 5.90 7.83 -2.95
CA SER A 148 6.51 7.69 -4.28
C SER A 148 6.32 8.94 -5.13
N TYR A 149 5.14 9.57 -5.06
CA TYR A 149 4.84 10.81 -5.77
C TYR A 149 5.73 11.97 -5.30
N TYR A 150 5.83 12.19 -3.99
CA TYR A 150 6.70 13.24 -3.45
C TYR A 150 8.19 12.95 -3.66
N MET A 151 8.59 11.67 -3.69
CA MET A 151 9.93 11.26 -4.09
C MET A 151 10.24 11.69 -5.53
N LEU A 152 9.31 11.48 -6.47
CA LEU A 152 9.46 11.94 -7.85
C LEU A 152 9.63 13.45 -7.94
N LEU A 153 8.81 14.23 -7.22
CA LEU A 153 8.93 15.69 -7.18
C LEU A 153 10.29 16.14 -6.63
N MET A 154 10.78 15.47 -5.61
CA MET A 154 12.11 15.73 -5.04
C MET A 154 13.22 15.43 -6.06
N LEU A 155 13.16 14.29 -6.73
CA LEU A 155 14.14 13.89 -7.74
C LEU A 155 14.14 14.85 -8.93
N ASP A 156 12.97 15.31 -9.41
CA ASP A 156 12.88 16.31 -10.47
C ASP A 156 13.52 17.63 -10.07
N ARG A 157 13.29 18.08 -8.83
CA ARG A 157 13.91 19.30 -8.31
C ARG A 157 15.42 19.16 -8.22
N GLN A 158 15.91 18.03 -7.75
CA GLN A 158 17.33 17.73 -7.66
C GLN A 158 17.98 17.68 -9.05
N LEU A 159 17.30 17.07 -10.02
CA LEU A 159 17.74 17.04 -11.41
C LEU A 159 17.83 18.45 -12.01
N ALA A 160 16.83 19.31 -11.77
CA ALA A 160 16.83 20.69 -12.24
C ALA A 160 18.00 21.50 -11.64
N ILE A 161 18.26 21.33 -10.34
CA ILE A 161 19.40 21.98 -9.66
C ILE A 161 20.72 21.50 -10.25
N ASN A 162 20.91 20.19 -10.41
CA ASN A 162 22.14 19.64 -10.96
C ASN A 162 22.38 20.12 -12.40
N ASN A 163 21.35 20.17 -13.24
CA ASN A 163 21.46 20.71 -14.59
C ASN A 163 21.87 22.20 -14.60
N SER A 164 21.30 23.02 -13.72
CA SER A 164 21.70 24.44 -13.60
C SER A 164 23.13 24.59 -13.08
N THR A 165 23.55 23.70 -12.19
CA THR A 165 24.93 23.67 -11.67
C THR A 165 25.93 23.25 -12.74
N LEU A 166 25.58 22.33 -13.66
CA LEU A 166 26.42 21.98 -14.81
C LEU A 166 26.70 23.19 -15.70
N VAL A 167 25.69 24.00 -15.99
CA VAL A 167 25.86 25.25 -16.75
C VAL A 167 26.79 26.21 -16.03
N THR A 168 26.73 26.28 -14.70
CA THR A 168 27.63 27.11 -13.90
C THR A 168 29.07 26.60 -13.97
N TRP A 169 29.26 25.27 -13.85
CA TRP A 169 30.59 24.67 -14.02
C TRP A 169 31.20 24.95 -15.39
N GLU A 170 30.43 24.89 -16.48
CA GLU A 170 30.89 25.22 -17.81
C GLU A 170 31.42 26.65 -17.92
N LYS A 171 30.68 27.61 -17.33
CA LYS A 171 31.13 29.01 -17.25
C LYS A 171 32.42 29.16 -16.43
N SER A 172 32.48 28.47 -15.28
CA SER A 172 33.64 28.50 -14.38
C SER A 172 34.89 27.92 -15.06
N ILE A 173 34.75 26.82 -15.81
CA ILE A 173 35.85 26.21 -16.57
C ILE A 173 36.40 27.20 -17.63
N LYS A 174 35.51 27.86 -18.40
CA LYS A 174 35.91 28.88 -19.37
C LYS A 174 36.71 30.05 -18.74
N ILE A 175 36.26 30.49 -17.56
CA ILE A 175 36.98 31.54 -16.82
C ILE A 175 38.36 31.06 -16.34
N LEU A 176 38.45 29.85 -15.79
CA LEU A 176 39.70 29.27 -15.34
C LEU A 176 40.69 29.06 -16.49
N GLU A 177 40.22 28.66 -17.67
CA GLU A 177 41.03 28.54 -18.89
C GLU A 177 41.56 29.88 -19.34
N ALA A 178 40.75 30.93 -19.32
CA ALA A 178 41.22 32.30 -19.65
C ALA A 178 42.24 32.83 -18.64
N LEU A 179 42.02 32.58 -17.34
CA LEU A 179 42.96 32.92 -16.27
C LEU A 179 44.28 32.15 -16.41
N LYS A 180 44.24 30.89 -16.80
CA LYS A 180 45.45 30.11 -17.12
C LYS A 180 46.22 30.71 -18.28
N GLN A 181 45.55 31.08 -19.37
CA GLN A 181 46.20 31.72 -20.55
C GLN A 181 46.86 33.03 -20.17
N SER A 182 46.34 33.78 -19.23
CA SER A 182 46.90 35.02 -18.70
C SER A 182 47.96 34.82 -17.60
N GLY A 183 48.34 33.59 -17.29
CA GLY A 183 49.31 33.25 -16.24
C GLY A 183 48.81 33.45 -14.80
N LYS A 184 47.51 33.68 -14.60
CA LYS A 184 46.84 33.90 -13.28
C LYS A 184 46.26 32.66 -12.66
N SER A 185 46.29 31.50 -13.33
CA SER A 185 45.86 30.21 -12.86
C SER A 185 46.76 29.11 -13.40
N ASN A 186 46.58 27.88 -12.90
CA ASN A 186 47.38 26.71 -13.30
C ASN A 186 46.48 25.60 -13.88
N ASP A 187 47.10 24.58 -14.47
CA ASP A 187 46.43 23.42 -15.05
C ASP A 187 45.64 22.62 -14.02
N ALA A 188 46.14 22.54 -12.80
CA ALA A 188 45.49 21.77 -11.76
C ALA A 188 44.08 22.32 -11.43
N ALA A 189 43.89 23.64 -11.40
CA ALA A 189 42.61 24.27 -11.18
C ALA A 189 41.59 23.94 -12.28
N VAL A 190 42.02 23.98 -13.54
CA VAL A 190 41.17 23.64 -14.70
C VAL A 190 40.80 22.16 -14.67
N LEU A 191 41.77 21.27 -14.43
CA LEU A 191 41.53 19.82 -14.34
C LEU A 191 40.57 19.46 -13.17
N GLN A 192 40.74 20.11 -12.01
CA GLN A 192 39.85 19.92 -10.88
C GLN A 192 38.40 20.35 -11.19
N ALA A 193 38.23 21.49 -11.87
CA ALA A 193 36.91 21.99 -12.27
C ALA A 193 36.22 21.03 -13.28
N ARG A 194 37.00 20.52 -14.23
CA ARG A 194 36.53 19.51 -15.20
C ARG A 194 36.13 18.20 -14.49
N ALA A 195 36.95 17.71 -13.56
CA ALA A 195 36.64 16.52 -12.78
C ALA A 195 35.35 16.68 -11.97
N ASN A 196 35.13 17.83 -11.33
CA ASN A 196 33.90 18.13 -10.60
C ASN A 196 32.66 18.16 -11.52
N ARG A 197 32.82 18.76 -12.72
CA ARG A 197 31.76 18.74 -13.74
C ARG A 197 31.42 17.31 -14.18
N MET A 198 32.39 16.46 -14.44
CA MET A 198 32.18 15.05 -14.83
C MET A 198 31.51 14.25 -13.72
N ALA A 199 31.88 14.47 -12.45
CA ALA A 199 31.23 13.85 -11.31
C ALA A 199 29.75 14.25 -11.21
N LEU A 200 29.44 15.53 -11.47
CA LEU A 200 28.07 16.01 -11.50
C LEU A 200 27.27 15.45 -12.68
N GLU A 201 27.87 15.28 -13.86
CA GLU A 201 27.23 14.60 -15.00
C GLU A 201 26.85 13.16 -14.67
N SER A 202 27.75 12.42 -14.01
CA SER A 202 27.44 11.07 -13.51
C SER A 202 26.26 11.08 -12.53
N SER A 203 26.21 12.07 -11.62
CA SER A 203 25.08 12.24 -10.69
C SER A 203 23.75 12.51 -11.42
N VAL A 204 23.77 13.30 -12.50
CA VAL A 204 22.57 13.54 -13.33
C VAL A 204 22.06 12.25 -13.97
N LEU A 205 22.94 11.37 -14.44
CA LEU A 205 22.56 10.07 -15.00
C LEU A 205 21.91 9.18 -13.92
N SER A 206 22.51 9.13 -12.73
CA SER A 206 21.95 8.39 -11.60
C SER A 206 20.56 8.91 -11.16
N LEU A 207 20.37 10.23 -11.16
CA LEU A 207 19.07 10.83 -10.86
C LEU A 207 18.00 10.45 -11.89
N ARG A 208 18.34 10.48 -13.17
CA ARG A 208 17.41 10.03 -14.23
C ARG A 208 17.04 8.57 -14.07
N GLN A 209 18.00 7.72 -13.74
CA GLN A 209 17.74 6.31 -13.45
C GLN A 209 16.77 6.18 -12.27
N SER A 210 17.01 6.88 -11.15
CA SER A 210 16.14 6.83 -9.98
C SER A 210 14.72 7.32 -10.28
N ILE A 211 14.55 8.32 -11.14
CA ILE A 211 13.24 8.77 -11.61
C ILE A 211 12.54 7.63 -12.35
N HIS A 212 13.18 7.00 -13.33
CA HIS A 212 12.59 5.88 -14.07
C HIS A 212 12.25 4.69 -13.18
N GLU A 213 13.12 4.34 -12.24
CA GLU A 213 12.86 3.26 -11.27
C GLU A 213 11.65 3.56 -10.41
N THR A 214 11.51 4.80 -9.93
CA THR A 214 10.35 5.22 -9.11
C THR A 214 9.06 5.26 -9.94
N GLU A 215 9.11 5.72 -11.18
CA GLU A 215 7.97 5.68 -12.12
C GLU A 215 7.53 4.25 -12.42
N ASN A 216 8.49 3.33 -12.62
CA ASN A 216 8.22 1.92 -12.86
C ASN A 216 7.58 1.25 -11.62
N ALA A 217 8.12 1.53 -10.43
CA ALA A 217 7.56 1.01 -9.18
C ALA A 217 6.13 1.52 -8.96
N LEU A 218 5.88 2.80 -9.22
CA LEU A 218 4.56 3.39 -9.08
C LEU A 218 3.58 2.82 -10.13
N SER A 219 4.02 2.66 -11.39
CA SER A 219 3.20 2.02 -12.43
C SER A 219 2.81 0.59 -12.05
N THR A 220 3.73 -0.17 -11.49
CA THR A 220 3.46 -1.53 -10.99
C THR A 220 2.46 -1.52 -9.84
N LEU A 221 2.62 -0.60 -8.90
CA LEU A 221 1.71 -0.44 -7.75
C LEU A 221 0.27 -0.10 -8.20
N LEU A 222 0.15 0.67 -9.29
CA LEU A 222 -1.12 1.06 -9.90
C LEU A 222 -1.66 0.02 -10.90
N ALA A 223 -0.99 -1.13 -11.05
CA ALA A 223 -1.31 -2.18 -12.03
C ALA A 223 -1.49 -1.64 -13.47
N MET A 224 -0.67 -0.68 -13.87
CA MET A 224 -0.70 -0.05 -15.19
C MET A 224 0.59 -0.31 -15.96
N PRO A 225 0.59 -0.21 -17.31
CA PRO A 225 1.81 -0.30 -18.10
C PRO A 225 2.85 0.74 -17.65
N ILE A 226 4.14 0.37 -17.74
CA ILE A 226 5.25 1.25 -17.41
C ILE A 226 5.17 2.50 -18.29
N GLN A 227 5.10 3.67 -17.65
CA GLN A 227 5.01 4.98 -18.32
C GLN A 227 5.51 6.09 -17.41
N ALA A 228 5.78 7.24 -17.99
CA ALA A 228 6.03 8.46 -17.24
C ALA A 228 4.77 8.85 -16.44
N ILE A 229 4.96 9.24 -15.19
CA ILE A 229 3.87 9.64 -14.29
C ILE A 229 3.68 11.15 -14.40
N GLU A 230 2.46 11.55 -14.76
CA GLU A 230 2.06 12.96 -14.75
C GLU A 230 2.11 13.51 -13.33
N ARG A 231 2.77 14.64 -13.17
CA ARG A 231 2.98 15.31 -11.89
C ARG A 231 3.14 16.81 -12.06
N GLY A 232 2.82 17.53 -11.01
CA GLY A 232 3.00 18.97 -10.98
C GLY A 232 4.47 19.39 -10.92
N THR A 233 4.70 20.69 -11.02
CA THR A 233 6.06 21.23 -10.89
C THR A 233 6.42 21.38 -9.41
N PRO A 234 7.69 21.14 -9.01
CA PRO A 234 8.12 21.23 -7.60
C PRO A 234 7.85 22.59 -6.92
N VAL A 235 7.67 23.66 -7.71
CA VAL A 235 7.43 25.03 -7.22
C VAL A 235 6.00 25.21 -6.70
N SER A 236 5.02 24.47 -7.23
CA SER A 236 3.61 24.59 -6.80
C SER A 236 3.33 23.99 -5.41
N TYR A 237 4.28 23.24 -4.86
CA TYR A 237 4.14 22.52 -3.58
C TYR A 237 4.82 23.17 -2.38
N THR A 238 5.43 24.35 -2.54
CA THR A 238 6.02 25.11 -1.41
C THR A 238 4.97 25.59 -0.39
N HIS A 239 3.68 25.43 -0.70
CA HIS A 239 2.55 25.71 0.19
C HIS A 239 1.88 24.46 0.76
N LEU A 240 2.56 23.32 0.78
CA LEU A 240 2.12 22.25 1.66
C LEU A 240 2.03 22.83 3.08
N ARG A 241 0.84 22.76 3.65
CA ARG A 241 0.38 23.33 4.93
C ARG A 241 1.24 23.01 6.16
N ALA A 242 2.56 23.03 6.05
CA ALA A 242 3.44 22.95 7.20
C ALA A 242 3.17 24.07 8.23
N HIS A 243 2.66 25.22 7.76
CA HIS A 243 2.32 26.34 8.64
C HIS A 243 0.93 26.23 9.29
N GLU A 244 -0.01 25.50 8.70
CA GLU A 244 -1.34 25.32 9.31
C GLU A 244 -1.35 24.20 10.34
N THR A 245 -0.52 23.17 10.16
CA THR A 245 -0.32 22.14 11.18
C THR A 245 0.38 22.66 12.42
N LEU A 246 1.27 23.66 12.29
CA LEU A 246 1.89 24.36 13.42
C LEU A 246 0.91 25.31 14.14
N ARG A 247 -0.13 25.81 13.46
CA ARG A 247 -1.14 26.69 14.08
C ARG A 247 -2.18 25.94 14.90
N HIS A 248 -2.31 24.64 14.66
CA HIS A 248 -3.13 23.72 15.45
C HIS A 248 -2.32 22.87 16.43
N LEU A 249 -0.99 23.12 16.54
CA LEU A 249 -0.08 22.50 17.50
C LEU A 249 0.39 23.47 18.59
N VAL A 250 -0.25 24.66 18.71
CA VAL A 250 -0.05 25.62 19.80
C VAL A 250 -1.36 25.83 20.52
#